data_e9ae0e692f938981ac885c5acef2570f
#
_entry.id   e9ae0e692f938981ac885c5acef2570f
#
_cell.length_a   1.000
_cell.length_b   1.000
_cell.length_c   1.000
_cell.angle_alpha   90.00
_cell.angle_beta   90.00
_cell.angle_gamma   90.00
#
_symmetry.space_group_name_H-M   'P 1'
#
loop_
_entity.id
_entity.type
_entity.pdbx_description
1 polymer ?
#
loop_
_entity_poly.entity_id
_entity_poly.type
_entity_poly.pdbx_seq_one_letter_code
_entity_poly.pdbx_strand_id
1 'polypeptide(L)'
;RNTGLDHAVGDFVAFLDPDDYADPHMLERLLTTLTQAQADTCFCRYYDVSADGSVRLAPEDYARSLYTGAEIDQLLLGMVGSRPHHPHDVEIGMSVWKGLYSLPILRAHHIRFLSEREYLSEDLLFHLDYLAHAGAVAIVPEPLYYYCQNPASLTGVYRADRFAREKRFYEKVSAELALRFPPEVYRPRLDKAFLGRVRRCIAQEAAHNKNSLRNIAAICRDPLVQAVLRELDESQLPRLKRVLHWAIQHHCALFLYGAFRLR
;
A
#
# COMPACT_ATOMS: atom_id res chain seq x y z
N ARG A 1 7.76 11.19 -11.58
CA ARG A 1 7.65 9.90 -12.31
C ARG A 1 7.06 10.09 -13.72
N ASN A 2 5.94 10.81 -13.92
CA ASN A 2 5.32 10.98 -15.24
C ASN A 2 6.23 11.66 -16.27
N THR A 3 6.99 12.68 -15.87
CA THR A 3 8.01 13.31 -16.76
C THR A 3 9.06 12.30 -17.20
N GLY A 4 9.49 11.37 -16.32
CA GLY A 4 10.41 10.29 -16.69
C GLY A 4 9.78 9.33 -17.70
N LEU A 5 8.50 8.98 -17.56
CA LEU A 5 7.76 8.15 -18.51
C LEU A 5 7.67 8.80 -19.90
N ASP A 6 7.53 10.14 -19.97
CA ASP A 6 7.47 10.87 -21.24
C ASP A 6 8.77 10.76 -22.04
N HIS A 7 9.91 10.62 -21.35
CA HIS A 7 11.24 10.56 -21.95
C HIS A 7 11.83 9.14 -22.03
N ALA A 8 11.20 8.14 -21.40
CA ALA A 8 11.67 6.76 -21.43
C ALA A 8 11.62 6.20 -22.87
N VAL A 9 12.68 5.53 -23.33
CA VAL A 9 12.80 4.99 -24.70
C VAL A 9 13.10 3.48 -24.75
N GLY A 10 13.30 2.83 -23.59
CA GLY A 10 13.57 1.39 -23.49
C GLY A 10 12.32 0.53 -23.65
N ASP A 11 12.50 -0.78 -23.52
CA ASP A 11 11.40 -1.76 -23.51
C ASP A 11 10.74 -1.85 -22.13
N PHE A 12 11.51 -1.56 -21.09
CA PHE A 12 11.07 -1.58 -19.70
C PHE A 12 11.44 -0.30 -18.96
N VAL A 13 10.73 -0.03 -17.87
CA VAL A 13 11.00 1.09 -16.96
C VAL A 13 11.05 0.60 -15.50
N ALA A 14 12.02 1.09 -14.76
CA ALA A 14 12.12 0.97 -13.31
C ALA A 14 11.99 2.35 -12.65
N PHE A 15 11.45 2.40 -11.46
CA PHE A 15 11.35 3.62 -10.66
C PHE A 15 12.28 3.49 -9.45
N LEU A 16 12.97 4.57 -9.12
CA LEU A 16 13.87 4.64 -7.97
C LEU A 16 13.54 5.90 -7.19
N ASP A 17 13.39 5.81 -5.89
CA ASP A 17 13.22 6.97 -5.04
C ASP A 17 14.60 7.52 -4.62
N PRO A 18 14.80 8.84 -4.59
CA PRO A 18 16.14 9.44 -4.47
C PRO A 18 16.76 9.30 -3.07
N ASP A 19 16.00 8.92 -2.06
CA ASP A 19 16.43 8.68 -0.69
C ASP A 19 16.69 7.19 -0.36
N ASP A 20 16.53 6.32 -1.36
CA ASP A 20 16.72 4.88 -1.25
C ASP A 20 17.96 4.39 -2.02
N TYR A 21 18.28 3.11 -1.90
CA TYR A 21 19.30 2.46 -2.73
C TYR A 21 18.87 1.04 -3.11
N ALA A 22 19.50 0.53 -4.18
CA ALA A 22 19.23 -0.80 -4.71
C ALA A 22 20.50 -1.64 -4.76
N ASP A 23 20.34 -2.97 -4.74
CA ASP A 23 21.43 -3.89 -5.04
C ASP A 23 21.97 -3.60 -6.46
N PRO A 24 23.29 -3.56 -6.71
CA PRO A 24 23.87 -3.29 -8.03
C PRO A 24 23.37 -4.23 -9.13
N HIS A 25 22.95 -5.45 -8.78
CA HIS A 25 22.43 -6.45 -9.71
C HIS A 25 20.90 -6.46 -9.82
N MET A 26 20.19 -5.55 -9.16
CA MET A 26 18.72 -5.55 -9.13
C MET A 26 18.11 -5.58 -10.54
N LEU A 27 18.50 -4.66 -11.41
CA LEU A 27 17.94 -4.56 -12.77
C LEU A 27 18.28 -5.78 -13.62
N GLU A 28 19.49 -6.31 -13.50
CA GLU A 28 19.93 -7.53 -14.19
C GLU A 28 19.09 -8.74 -13.75
N ARG A 29 18.88 -8.90 -12.44
CA ARG A 29 18.07 -10.01 -11.86
C ARG A 29 16.61 -9.91 -12.29
N LEU A 30 16.02 -8.72 -12.19
CA LEU A 30 14.65 -8.48 -12.63
C LEU A 30 14.46 -8.79 -14.11
N LEU A 31 15.36 -8.27 -14.98
CA LEU A 31 15.28 -8.47 -16.43
C LEU A 31 15.50 -9.94 -16.82
N THR A 32 16.46 -10.62 -16.21
CA THR A 32 16.73 -12.04 -16.45
C THR A 32 15.53 -12.89 -16.09
N THR A 33 14.96 -12.68 -14.90
CA THR A 33 13.77 -13.43 -14.41
C THR A 33 12.56 -13.17 -15.30
N LEU A 34 12.31 -11.91 -15.62
CA LEU A 34 11.22 -11.49 -16.50
C LEU A 34 11.33 -12.17 -17.89
N THR A 35 12.53 -12.15 -18.50
CA THR A 35 12.77 -12.73 -19.82
C THR A 35 12.62 -14.26 -19.79
N GLN A 36 13.17 -14.95 -18.78
CA GLN A 36 13.04 -16.40 -18.62
C GLN A 36 11.59 -16.84 -18.40
N ALA A 37 10.82 -16.05 -17.65
CA ALA A 37 9.42 -16.30 -17.39
C ALA A 37 8.48 -15.85 -18.51
N GLN A 38 9.00 -15.17 -19.54
CA GLN A 38 8.20 -14.50 -20.60
C GLN A 38 7.10 -13.60 -19.97
N ALA A 39 7.47 -12.86 -18.91
CA ALA A 39 6.56 -11.99 -18.19
C ALA A 39 6.64 -10.53 -18.68
N ASP A 40 5.58 -9.76 -18.44
CA ASP A 40 5.53 -8.31 -18.76
C ASP A 40 6.15 -7.45 -17.67
N THR A 41 6.22 -8.01 -16.47
CA THR A 41 6.65 -7.32 -15.25
C THR A 41 7.34 -8.29 -14.31
N CYS A 42 8.29 -7.76 -13.55
CA CYS A 42 8.97 -8.51 -12.50
C CYS A 42 9.10 -7.64 -11.23
N PHE A 43 8.77 -8.18 -10.07
CA PHE A 43 8.97 -7.56 -8.76
C PHE A 43 10.03 -8.32 -7.97
N CYS A 44 10.76 -7.60 -7.12
CA CYS A 44 11.60 -8.19 -6.08
C CYS A 44 11.04 -7.88 -4.69
N ARG A 45 11.60 -8.53 -3.67
CA ARG A 45 11.40 -8.14 -2.27
C ARG A 45 12.31 -6.99 -1.90
N TYR A 46 12.13 -6.45 -0.70
CA TYR A 46 12.92 -5.31 -0.23
C TYR A 46 13.22 -5.39 1.27
N TYR A 47 14.20 -4.60 1.68
CA TYR A 47 14.54 -4.36 3.07
C TYR A 47 14.01 -3.00 3.53
N ASP A 48 13.47 -2.94 4.75
CA ASP A 48 13.30 -1.71 5.50
C ASP A 48 14.62 -1.37 6.19
N VAL A 49 15.13 -0.16 5.95
CA VAL A 49 16.34 0.38 6.58
C VAL A 49 15.91 1.48 7.55
N SER A 50 16.06 1.24 8.84
CA SER A 50 15.72 2.21 9.89
C SER A 50 16.76 3.33 9.99
N ALA A 51 16.41 4.44 10.65
CA ALA A 51 17.30 5.58 10.83
C ALA A 51 18.59 5.27 11.62
N ASP A 52 18.59 4.21 12.44
CA ASP A 52 19.76 3.68 13.16
C ASP A 52 20.63 2.75 12.31
N GLY A 53 20.29 2.56 11.02
CA GLY A 53 21.00 1.69 10.10
C GLY A 53 20.60 0.21 10.21
N SER A 54 19.67 -0.17 11.08
CA SER A 54 19.18 -1.55 11.14
C SER A 54 18.40 -1.91 9.89
N VAL A 55 18.64 -3.12 9.37
CA VAL A 55 18.05 -3.64 8.13
C VAL A 55 17.15 -4.80 8.46
N ARG A 56 15.90 -4.77 7.99
CA ARG A 56 14.92 -5.82 8.20
C ARG A 56 14.23 -6.17 6.90
N LEU A 57 14.11 -7.47 6.61
CA LEU A 57 13.29 -7.93 5.49
C LEU A 57 11.84 -7.49 5.67
N ALA A 58 11.30 -6.79 4.68
CA ALA A 58 9.90 -6.39 4.69
C ALA A 58 8.97 -7.62 4.61
N PRO A 59 7.89 -7.64 5.40
CA PRO A 59 6.95 -8.76 5.40
C PRO A 59 6.08 -8.71 4.15
N GLU A 60 6.49 -9.39 3.10
CA GLU A 60 5.71 -9.57 1.87
C GLU A 60 5.38 -11.05 1.68
N ASP A 61 4.13 -11.34 1.40
CA ASP A 61 3.60 -12.72 1.26
C ASP A 61 3.27 -13.02 -0.21
N TYR A 62 4.31 -13.25 -1.00
CA TYR A 62 4.15 -13.73 -2.37
C TYR A 62 3.89 -15.24 -2.36
N ALA A 63 2.69 -15.65 -2.79
CA ALA A 63 2.30 -17.06 -2.83
C ALA A 63 2.95 -17.85 -4.00
N ARG A 64 3.47 -17.14 -5.01
CA ARG A 64 4.00 -17.73 -6.25
C ARG A 64 5.21 -16.95 -6.76
N SER A 65 6.02 -17.59 -7.61
CA SER A 65 7.09 -16.95 -8.37
C SER A 65 6.64 -16.41 -9.73
N LEU A 66 5.48 -16.85 -10.23
CA LEU A 66 4.86 -16.37 -11.48
C LEU A 66 3.34 -16.31 -11.28
N TYR A 67 2.74 -15.19 -11.70
CA TYR A 67 1.30 -14.96 -11.69
C TYR A 67 0.81 -14.72 -13.11
N THR A 68 -0.26 -15.40 -13.51
CA THR A 68 -0.88 -15.29 -14.83
C THR A 68 -2.41 -15.29 -14.70
N GLY A 69 -3.11 -14.65 -15.64
CA GLY A 69 -4.57 -14.62 -15.64
C GLY A 69 -5.17 -14.19 -14.30
N ALA A 70 -6.09 -14.98 -13.73
CA ALA A 70 -6.74 -14.68 -12.45
C ALA A 70 -5.78 -14.64 -11.24
N GLU A 71 -4.56 -15.15 -11.35
CA GLU A 71 -3.57 -15.07 -10.28
C GLU A 71 -3.04 -13.64 -10.13
N ILE A 72 -2.99 -12.83 -11.21
CA ILE A 72 -2.65 -11.42 -11.17
C ILE A 72 -3.68 -10.65 -10.32
N ASP A 73 -4.94 -11.04 -10.36
CA ASP A 73 -5.98 -10.49 -9.50
C ASP A 73 -5.70 -10.74 -8.02
N GLN A 74 -5.22 -11.96 -7.68
CA GLN A 74 -4.85 -12.29 -6.31
C GLN A 74 -3.62 -11.47 -5.83
N LEU A 75 -2.64 -11.27 -6.70
CA LEU A 75 -1.49 -10.40 -6.44
C LEU A 75 -1.94 -8.96 -6.16
N LEU A 76 -2.79 -8.41 -7.03
CA LEU A 76 -3.34 -7.06 -6.89
C LEU A 76 -4.15 -6.91 -5.59
N LEU A 77 -5.02 -7.85 -5.28
CA LEU A 77 -5.79 -7.86 -4.04
C LEU A 77 -4.90 -7.94 -2.79
N GLY A 78 -3.74 -8.61 -2.88
CA GLY A 78 -2.72 -8.61 -1.82
C GLY A 78 -2.08 -7.24 -1.60
N MET A 79 -1.96 -6.42 -2.65
CA MET A 79 -1.49 -5.02 -2.57
C MET A 79 -2.56 -4.08 -2.01
N VAL A 80 -3.84 -4.34 -2.32
CA VAL A 80 -4.98 -3.57 -1.77
C VAL A 80 -5.09 -3.74 -0.27
N GLY A 81 -4.98 -4.96 0.20
CA GLY A 81 -5.09 -5.30 1.61
C GLY A 81 -4.92 -6.80 1.86
N SER A 82 -4.89 -7.18 3.10
CA SER A 82 -4.68 -8.57 3.50
C SER A 82 -5.98 -9.31 3.76
N ARG A 83 -5.91 -10.65 3.64
CA ARG A 83 -6.97 -11.56 4.08
C ARG A 83 -7.29 -11.35 5.58
N PRO A 84 -8.51 -11.66 6.04
CA PRO A 84 -8.93 -11.39 7.43
C PRO A 84 -7.97 -11.92 8.48
N HIS A 85 -7.49 -13.16 8.36
CA HIS A 85 -6.61 -13.83 9.33
C HIS A 85 -5.13 -13.35 9.28
N HIS A 86 -4.74 -12.61 8.26
CA HIS A 86 -3.36 -12.16 8.11
C HIS A 86 -2.96 -11.15 9.20
N PRO A 87 -1.77 -11.22 9.82
CA PRO A 87 -1.38 -10.36 10.93
C PRO A 87 -1.20 -8.89 10.53
N HIS A 88 -0.74 -8.63 9.31
CA HIS A 88 -0.55 -7.29 8.77
C HIS A 88 -1.82 -6.78 8.07
N ASP A 89 -1.93 -5.48 7.83
CA ASP A 89 -3.09 -4.89 7.13
C ASP A 89 -2.99 -5.03 5.60
N VAL A 90 -1.79 -5.30 5.07
CA VAL A 90 -1.49 -5.53 3.66
C VAL A 90 -0.62 -6.78 3.55
N GLU A 91 -0.79 -7.60 2.51
CA GLU A 91 0.03 -8.79 2.27
C GLU A 91 1.27 -8.47 1.44
N ILE A 92 1.15 -7.57 0.46
CA ILE A 92 2.18 -7.23 -0.52
C ILE A 92 2.32 -5.72 -0.57
N GLY A 93 3.54 -5.22 -0.47
CA GLY A 93 3.81 -3.79 -0.61
C GLY A 93 3.44 -3.29 -2.02
N MET A 94 2.81 -2.12 -2.08
CA MET A 94 2.34 -1.52 -3.33
C MET A 94 3.38 -0.63 -4.03
N SER A 95 4.58 -0.52 -3.49
CA SER A 95 5.60 0.41 -3.99
C SER A 95 6.11 0.03 -5.38
N VAL A 96 6.19 1.00 -6.29
CA VAL A 96 6.60 0.77 -7.68
C VAL A 96 8.11 0.62 -7.87
N TRP A 97 8.91 1.10 -6.93
CA TRP A 97 10.37 1.05 -7.02
C TRP A 97 10.97 -0.36 -6.92
N LYS A 98 10.21 -1.36 -6.50
CA LYS A 98 10.65 -2.76 -6.47
C LYS A 98 10.41 -3.53 -7.77
N GLY A 99 9.99 -2.83 -8.83
CA GLY A 99 9.54 -3.46 -10.07
C GLY A 99 10.21 -2.98 -11.34
N LEU A 100 10.15 -3.85 -12.34
CA LEU A 100 10.46 -3.56 -13.74
C LEU A 100 9.18 -3.75 -14.55
N TYR A 101 8.76 -2.72 -15.30
CA TYR A 101 7.45 -2.64 -15.96
C TYR A 101 7.62 -2.52 -17.48
N SER A 102 6.76 -3.17 -18.26
CA SER A 102 6.71 -3.05 -19.72
C SER A 102 6.31 -1.63 -20.13
N LEU A 103 7.22 -0.93 -20.80
CA LEU A 103 6.94 0.40 -21.33
C LEU A 103 5.90 0.38 -22.46
N PRO A 104 5.86 -0.64 -23.36
CA PRO A 104 4.78 -0.79 -24.33
C PRO A 104 3.38 -0.84 -23.69
N ILE A 105 3.17 -1.60 -22.60
CA ILE A 105 1.89 -1.64 -21.88
C ILE A 105 1.52 -0.26 -21.35
N LEU A 106 2.46 0.42 -20.66
CA LEU A 106 2.24 1.77 -20.13
C LEU A 106 1.80 2.76 -21.20
N ARG A 107 2.39 2.68 -22.39
CA ARG A 107 2.09 3.56 -23.53
C ARG A 107 0.78 3.20 -24.22
N ALA A 108 0.54 1.92 -24.49
CA ALA A 108 -0.65 1.46 -25.20
C ALA A 108 -1.94 1.80 -24.43
N HIS A 109 -1.88 1.77 -23.10
CA HIS A 109 -3.02 2.04 -22.23
C HIS A 109 -2.97 3.40 -21.53
N HIS A 110 -2.02 4.28 -21.90
CA HIS A 110 -1.86 5.63 -21.35
C HIS A 110 -1.76 5.67 -19.83
N ILE A 111 -1.13 4.64 -19.23
CA ILE A 111 -1.03 4.48 -17.77
C ILE A 111 -0.09 5.52 -17.19
N ARG A 112 -0.57 6.27 -16.19
CA ARG A 112 0.13 7.39 -15.56
C ARG A 112 -0.08 7.39 -14.05
N PHE A 113 0.88 7.94 -13.33
CA PHE A 113 0.68 8.22 -11.91
C PHE A 113 -0.31 9.36 -11.71
N LEU A 114 -1.25 9.15 -10.79
CA LEU A 114 -2.07 10.24 -10.28
C LEU A 114 -1.23 11.12 -9.33
N SER A 115 -1.76 12.30 -8.99
CA SER A 115 -1.03 13.24 -8.14
C SER A 115 -0.89 12.72 -6.71
N GLU A 116 0.33 12.57 -6.22
CA GLU A 116 0.66 12.26 -4.82
C GLU A 116 0.12 13.33 -3.84
N ARG A 117 -0.14 14.55 -4.34
CA ARG A 117 -0.73 15.63 -3.53
C ARG A 117 -2.20 15.38 -3.27
N GLU A 118 -2.85 14.60 -4.12
CA GLU A 118 -4.26 14.24 -4.01
C GLU A 118 -4.44 12.88 -3.34
N TYR A 119 -3.65 11.89 -3.75
CA TYR A 119 -3.71 10.51 -3.26
C TYR A 119 -2.40 10.13 -2.58
N LEU A 120 -2.49 9.67 -1.31
CA LEU A 120 -1.31 9.31 -0.48
C LEU A 120 -0.62 8.00 -0.86
N SER A 121 -1.14 7.27 -1.83
CA SER A 121 -0.63 5.97 -2.27
C SER A 121 -0.93 5.80 -3.76
N GLU A 122 -0.43 6.74 -4.55
CA GLU A 122 -0.58 6.75 -6.01
C GLU A 122 -0.03 5.49 -6.67
N ASP A 123 0.92 4.83 -6.02
CA ASP A 123 1.51 3.56 -6.46
C ASP A 123 0.46 2.44 -6.55
N LEU A 124 -0.49 2.36 -5.61
CA LEU A 124 -1.57 1.37 -5.70
C LEU A 124 -2.49 1.67 -6.88
N LEU A 125 -2.82 2.95 -7.11
CA LEU A 125 -3.66 3.36 -8.24
C LEU A 125 -2.97 3.07 -9.58
N PHE A 126 -1.66 3.26 -9.65
CA PHE A 126 -0.85 2.83 -10.80
C PHE A 126 -0.91 1.31 -11.01
N HIS A 127 -0.80 0.51 -9.94
CA HIS A 127 -0.88 -0.95 -10.06
C HIS A 127 -2.28 -1.44 -10.43
N LEU A 128 -3.36 -0.78 -9.95
CA LEU A 128 -4.73 -1.10 -10.33
C LEU A 128 -4.91 -0.99 -11.85
N ASP A 129 -4.35 0.06 -12.45
CA ASP A 129 -4.41 0.30 -13.88
C ASP A 129 -3.45 -0.63 -14.65
N TYR A 130 -2.18 -0.73 -14.23
CA TYR A 130 -1.17 -1.51 -14.92
C TYR A 130 -1.45 -3.01 -14.92
N LEU A 131 -1.78 -3.59 -13.77
CA LEU A 131 -2.03 -5.03 -13.64
C LEU A 131 -3.34 -5.49 -14.29
N ALA A 132 -4.19 -4.56 -14.72
CA ALA A 132 -5.34 -4.87 -15.56
C ALA A 132 -4.94 -5.27 -16.98
N HIS A 133 -3.73 -4.91 -17.42
CA HIS A 133 -3.23 -5.10 -18.77
C HIS A 133 -2.00 -6.03 -18.85
N ALA A 134 -1.41 -6.38 -17.72
CA ALA A 134 -0.30 -7.33 -17.67
C ALA A 134 -0.78 -8.77 -17.87
N GLY A 135 -0.16 -9.54 -18.76
CA GLY A 135 -0.46 -10.95 -18.99
C GLY A 135 0.28 -11.88 -18.04
N ALA A 136 1.47 -11.48 -17.56
CA ALA A 136 2.27 -12.25 -16.62
C ALA A 136 3.13 -11.35 -15.72
N VAL A 137 3.25 -11.73 -14.44
CA VAL A 137 4.07 -11.05 -13.43
C VAL A 137 4.99 -12.06 -12.76
N ALA A 138 6.31 -11.88 -12.90
CA ALA A 138 7.32 -12.71 -12.25
C ALA A 138 7.76 -12.10 -10.92
N ILE A 139 8.24 -12.94 -9.99
CA ILE A 139 8.76 -12.51 -8.69
C ILE A 139 10.18 -13.02 -8.51
N VAL A 140 11.11 -12.13 -8.24
CA VAL A 140 12.44 -12.42 -7.71
C VAL A 140 12.34 -12.53 -6.19
N PRO A 141 12.61 -13.68 -5.58
CA PRO A 141 12.42 -13.89 -4.14
C PRO A 141 13.47 -13.15 -3.30
N GLU A 142 14.58 -12.72 -3.89
CA GLU A 142 15.63 -11.96 -3.21
C GLU A 142 15.19 -10.51 -2.95
N PRO A 143 15.52 -9.96 -1.79
CA PRO A 143 15.33 -8.54 -1.50
C PRO A 143 16.46 -7.74 -2.14
N LEU A 144 16.13 -6.98 -3.19
CA LEU A 144 17.10 -6.25 -4.01
C LEU A 144 16.96 -4.72 -3.89
N TYR A 145 16.02 -4.25 -3.09
CA TYR A 145 15.81 -2.82 -2.84
C TYR A 145 15.88 -2.53 -1.33
N TYR A 146 16.39 -1.36 -0.98
CA TYR A 146 16.58 -0.92 0.40
C TYR A 146 15.80 0.38 0.61
N TYR A 147 14.63 0.25 1.22
CA TYR A 147 13.76 1.36 1.56
C TYR A 147 14.24 2.05 2.84
N CYS A 148 14.77 3.26 2.70
CA CYS A 148 15.35 4.02 3.82
C CYS A 148 14.26 4.84 4.52
N GLN A 149 14.03 4.55 5.81
CA GLN A 149 13.09 5.32 6.62
C GLN A 149 13.63 6.74 6.84
N ASN A 150 13.03 7.71 6.18
CA ASN A 150 13.36 9.12 6.33
C ASN A 150 12.27 9.83 7.14
N PRO A 151 12.59 10.36 8.36
CA PRO A 151 11.62 11.11 9.16
C PRO A 151 11.05 12.35 8.44
N ALA A 152 11.78 12.90 7.47
CA ALA A 152 11.34 14.03 6.65
C ALA A 152 10.52 13.60 5.42
N SER A 153 10.29 12.28 5.23
CA SER A 153 9.52 11.75 4.09
C SER A 153 8.06 12.23 4.14
N LEU A 154 7.42 12.26 2.99
CA LEU A 154 6.00 12.63 2.85
C LEU A 154 5.07 11.75 3.71
N THR A 155 5.47 10.52 3.98
CA THR A 155 4.72 9.56 4.81
C THR A 155 4.95 9.73 6.30
N GLY A 156 6.10 10.27 6.71
CA GLY A 156 6.50 10.49 8.12
C GLY A 156 5.97 11.78 8.72
N VAL A 157 5.85 12.85 7.93
CA VAL A 157 5.45 14.18 8.40
C VAL A 157 3.96 14.21 8.76
N TYR A 158 3.63 14.82 9.92
CA TYR A 158 2.25 15.10 10.31
C TYR A 158 1.55 16.02 9.30
N ARG A 159 0.34 15.64 8.89
CA ARG A 159 -0.52 16.42 8.00
C ARG A 159 -1.94 16.44 8.55
N ALA A 160 -2.47 17.63 8.79
CA ALA A 160 -3.82 17.81 9.32
C ALA A 160 -4.92 17.28 8.37
N ASP A 161 -4.65 17.26 7.05
CA ASP A 161 -5.57 16.78 6.02
C ASP A 161 -5.42 15.27 5.69
N ARG A 162 -4.52 14.56 6.41
CA ARG A 162 -4.22 13.15 6.12
C ARG A 162 -5.47 12.28 6.13
N PHE A 163 -6.29 12.37 7.17
CA PHE A 163 -7.50 11.56 7.28
C PHE A 163 -8.47 11.79 6.10
N ALA A 164 -8.65 13.04 5.69
CA ALA A 164 -9.48 13.37 4.53
C ALA A 164 -8.92 12.79 3.23
N ARG A 165 -7.59 12.73 3.08
CA ARG A 165 -6.93 12.08 1.92
C ARG A 165 -7.07 10.57 1.96
N GLU A 166 -6.95 9.93 3.13
CA GLU A 166 -7.13 8.48 3.26
C GLU A 166 -8.57 8.07 2.91
N LYS A 167 -9.58 8.90 3.23
CA LYS A 167 -10.96 8.67 2.81
C LYS A 167 -11.10 8.74 1.29
N ARG A 168 -10.60 9.81 0.66
CA ARG A 168 -10.64 9.96 -0.81
C ARG A 168 -9.93 8.80 -1.51
N PHE A 169 -8.79 8.37 -0.95
CA PHE A 169 -8.07 7.21 -1.45
C PHE A 169 -8.91 5.94 -1.37
N TYR A 170 -9.55 5.67 -0.23
CA TYR A 170 -10.44 4.53 -0.06
C TYR A 170 -11.59 4.55 -1.07
N GLU A 171 -12.26 5.69 -1.22
CA GLU A 171 -13.37 5.88 -2.17
C GLU A 171 -12.91 5.65 -3.62
N LYS A 172 -11.76 6.20 -4.00
CA LYS A 172 -11.17 6.02 -5.34
C LYS A 172 -10.83 4.55 -5.60
N VAL A 173 -10.10 3.90 -4.70
CA VAL A 173 -9.72 2.48 -4.83
C VAL A 173 -10.97 1.60 -4.86
N SER A 174 -11.96 1.86 -4.01
CA SER A 174 -13.24 1.12 -4.01
C SER A 174 -13.96 1.24 -5.35
N ALA A 175 -14.01 2.43 -5.94
CA ALA A 175 -14.63 2.66 -7.25
C ALA A 175 -13.91 1.90 -8.38
N GLU A 176 -12.57 1.94 -8.40
CA GLU A 176 -11.77 1.20 -9.40
C GLU A 176 -11.93 -0.32 -9.25
N LEU A 177 -11.88 -0.83 -8.01
CA LEU A 177 -12.05 -2.26 -7.75
C LEU A 177 -13.44 -2.76 -8.13
N ALA A 178 -14.48 -1.95 -7.92
CA ALA A 178 -15.87 -2.30 -8.28
C ALA A 178 -16.08 -2.49 -9.78
N LEU A 179 -15.21 -1.95 -10.63
CA LEU A 179 -15.23 -2.19 -12.08
C LEU A 179 -14.74 -3.60 -12.46
N ARG A 180 -13.97 -4.24 -11.57
CA ARG A 180 -13.27 -5.51 -11.84
C ARG A 180 -13.73 -6.67 -10.95
N PHE A 181 -14.14 -6.37 -9.72
CA PHE A 181 -14.46 -7.37 -8.70
C PHE A 181 -15.81 -7.14 -8.05
N PRO A 182 -16.54 -8.18 -7.69
CA PRO A 182 -17.70 -8.05 -6.84
C PRO A 182 -17.29 -7.65 -5.40
N PRO A 183 -18.15 -6.91 -4.67
CA PRO A 183 -17.82 -6.34 -3.35
C PRO A 183 -17.28 -7.36 -2.33
N GLU A 184 -17.83 -8.55 -2.30
CA GLU A 184 -17.44 -9.64 -1.38
C GLU A 184 -15.99 -10.11 -1.58
N VAL A 185 -15.38 -9.84 -2.74
CA VAL A 185 -13.99 -10.21 -3.05
C VAL A 185 -13.00 -9.18 -2.52
N TYR A 186 -13.27 -7.89 -2.71
CA TYR A 186 -12.29 -6.84 -2.39
C TYR A 186 -12.55 -6.10 -1.08
N ARG A 187 -13.82 -5.91 -0.69
CA ARG A 187 -14.17 -5.14 0.50
C ARG A 187 -13.49 -5.63 1.79
N PRO A 188 -13.50 -6.94 2.11
CA PRO A 188 -12.87 -7.40 3.35
C PRO A 188 -11.38 -7.01 3.45
N ARG A 189 -10.67 -6.95 2.32
CA ARG A 189 -9.26 -6.55 2.26
C ARG A 189 -9.10 -5.02 2.32
N LEU A 190 -9.85 -4.29 1.51
CA LEU A 190 -9.82 -2.84 1.43
C LEU A 190 -10.24 -2.20 2.78
N ASP A 191 -11.29 -2.71 3.40
CA ASP A 191 -11.82 -2.24 4.68
C ASP A 191 -10.81 -2.44 5.82
N LYS A 192 -10.19 -3.62 5.88
CA LYS A 192 -9.12 -3.91 6.83
C LYS A 192 -7.93 -2.97 6.65
N ALA A 193 -7.48 -2.75 5.41
CA ALA A 193 -6.39 -1.83 5.08
C ALA A 193 -6.77 -0.39 5.45
N PHE A 194 -7.99 0.04 5.15
CA PHE A 194 -8.50 1.37 5.51
C PHE A 194 -8.50 1.59 7.04
N LEU A 195 -8.98 0.63 7.82
CA LEU A 195 -8.93 0.74 9.29
C LEU A 195 -7.49 0.76 9.82
N GLY A 196 -6.54 0.11 9.13
CA GLY A 196 -5.10 0.27 9.39
C GLY A 196 -4.63 1.72 9.22
N ARG A 197 -5.06 2.37 8.14
CA ARG A 197 -4.78 3.78 7.85
C ARG A 197 -5.46 4.72 8.84
N VAL A 198 -6.70 4.44 9.23
CA VAL A 198 -7.42 5.18 10.30
C VAL A 198 -6.64 5.12 11.62
N ARG A 199 -6.18 3.93 12.05
CA ARG A 199 -5.35 3.79 13.25
C ARG A 199 -4.06 4.60 13.16
N ARG A 200 -3.43 4.67 11.99
CA ARG A 200 -2.24 5.51 11.75
C ARG A 200 -2.56 7.00 11.86
N CYS A 201 -3.69 7.46 11.32
CA CYS A 201 -4.14 8.84 11.48
C CYS A 201 -4.35 9.18 12.97
N ILE A 202 -5.02 8.31 13.73
CA ILE A 202 -5.23 8.49 15.18
C ILE A 202 -3.89 8.57 15.93
N ALA A 203 -2.92 7.70 15.59
CA ALA A 203 -1.59 7.71 16.17
C ALA A 203 -0.85 9.02 15.89
N GLN A 204 -0.92 9.54 14.67
CA GLN A 204 -0.31 10.83 14.32
C GLN A 204 -0.98 12.01 15.01
N GLU A 205 -2.30 12.02 15.14
CA GLU A 205 -3.01 13.02 15.94
C GLU A 205 -2.56 13.00 17.40
N ALA A 206 -2.45 11.81 18.00
CA ALA A 206 -2.01 11.65 19.39
C ALA A 206 -0.57 12.14 19.60
N ALA A 207 0.32 11.95 18.62
CA ALA A 207 1.73 12.33 18.74
C ALA A 207 2.00 13.81 18.51
N HIS A 208 1.28 14.44 17.57
CA HIS A 208 1.71 15.74 17.00
C HIS A 208 0.72 16.89 17.17
N ASN A 209 -0.52 16.67 17.58
CA ASN A 209 -1.54 17.72 17.58
C ASN A 209 -1.96 18.15 18.98
N LYS A 210 -2.01 19.49 19.22
CA LYS A 210 -2.53 20.07 20.46
C LYS A 210 -4.04 19.81 20.66
N ASN A 211 -4.78 19.68 19.55
CA ASN A 211 -6.21 19.39 19.53
C ASN A 211 -6.51 17.88 19.34
N SER A 212 -5.56 17.01 19.66
CA SER A 212 -5.59 15.57 19.38
C SER A 212 -6.90 14.89 19.80
N LEU A 213 -7.39 15.13 21.00
CA LEU A 213 -8.62 14.50 21.47
C LEU A 213 -9.86 14.86 20.63
N ARG A 214 -9.96 16.14 20.22
CA ARG A 214 -11.05 16.60 19.35
C ARG A 214 -10.97 15.94 17.98
N ASN A 215 -9.77 15.88 17.40
CA ASN A 215 -9.57 15.31 16.08
C ASN A 215 -9.75 13.78 16.08
N ILE A 216 -9.23 13.08 17.10
CA ILE A 216 -9.47 11.65 17.30
C ILE A 216 -10.98 11.37 17.44
N ALA A 217 -11.69 12.17 18.23
CA ALA A 217 -13.14 12.03 18.37
C ALA A 217 -13.89 12.26 17.05
N ALA A 218 -13.43 13.20 16.21
CA ALA A 218 -14.00 13.44 14.89
C ALA A 218 -13.74 12.25 13.95
N ILE A 219 -12.52 11.68 13.92
CA ILE A 219 -12.19 10.47 13.17
C ILE A 219 -13.08 9.30 13.60
N CYS A 220 -13.23 9.07 14.91
CA CYS A 220 -14.08 7.99 15.43
C CYS A 220 -15.55 8.13 15.04
N ARG A 221 -16.06 9.36 14.90
CA ARG A 221 -17.46 9.62 14.53
C ARG A 221 -17.71 9.72 13.04
N ASP A 222 -16.65 9.58 12.23
CA ASP A 222 -16.80 9.69 10.79
C ASP A 222 -17.73 8.61 10.23
N PRO A 223 -18.74 8.97 9.42
CA PRO A 223 -19.73 8.02 8.91
C PRO A 223 -19.13 6.85 8.13
N LEU A 224 -18.06 7.10 7.33
CA LEU A 224 -17.39 6.04 6.57
C LEU A 224 -16.67 5.07 7.51
N VAL A 225 -15.93 5.57 8.51
CA VAL A 225 -15.25 4.73 9.50
C VAL A 225 -16.25 3.85 10.24
N GLN A 226 -17.38 4.43 10.66
CA GLN A 226 -18.43 3.70 11.35
C GLN A 226 -19.13 2.66 10.46
N ALA A 227 -19.34 2.96 9.17
CA ALA A 227 -19.90 2.01 8.22
C ALA A 227 -18.95 0.81 8.01
N VAL A 228 -17.67 1.07 7.77
CA VAL A 228 -16.64 0.03 7.57
C VAL A 228 -16.50 -0.87 8.81
N LEU A 229 -16.53 -0.29 10.03
CA LEU A 229 -16.45 -1.07 11.27
C LEU A 229 -17.66 -2.00 11.48
N ARG A 230 -18.85 -1.61 11.00
CA ARG A 230 -20.05 -2.47 11.08
C ARG A 230 -20.03 -3.64 10.11
N GLU A 231 -19.41 -3.46 8.96
CA GLU A 231 -19.39 -4.46 7.87
C GLU A 231 -18.20 -5.44 7.98
N LEU A 232 -17.09 -5.02 8.63
CA LEU A 232 -15.88 -5.84 8.72
C LEU A 232 -16.08 -7.01 9.71
N ASP A 233 -15.88 -8.24 9.24
CA ASP A 233 -15.75 -9.41 10.12
C ASP A 233 -14.41 -9.37 10.88
N GLU A 234 -14.48 -9.09 12.17
CA GLU A 234 -13.32 -8.98 13.05
C GLU A 234 -12.95 -10.30 13.75
N SER A 235 -13.69 -11.37 13.53
CA SER A 235 -13.53 -12.64 14.25
C SER A 235 -12.10 -13.19 14.20
N GLN A 236 -11.42 -13.00 13.07
CA GLN A 236 -10.07 -13.48 12.82
C GLN A 236 -8.96 -12.43 13.03
N LEU A 237 -9.32 -11.22 13.41
CA LEU A 237 -8.33 -10.18 13.66
C LEU A 237 -7.57 -10.39 14.98
N PRO A 238 -6.29 -9.99 15.08
CA PRO A 238 -5.54 -9.98 16.33
C PRO A 238 -6.28 -9.19 17.42
N ARG A 239 -6.25 -9.71 18.67
CA ARG A 239 -6.97 -9.12 19.82
C ARG A 239 -6.73 -7.61 19.96
N LEU A 240 -5.48 -7.16 19.81
CA LEU A 240 -5.16 -5.74 19.92
C LEU A 240 -5.88 -4.88 18.87
N LYS A 241 -5.96 -5.35 17.62
CA LYS A 241 -6.69 -4.65 16.55
C LYS A 241 -8.18 -4.56 16.90
N ARG A 242 -8.78 -5.65 17.37
CA ARG A 242 -10.19 -5.69 17.79
C ARG A 242 -10.48 -4.70 18.92
N VAL A 243 -9.61 -4.62 19.93
CA VAL A 243 -9.75 -3.64 21.04
C VAL A 243 -9.68 -2.21 20.52
N LEU A 244 -8.74 -1.91 19.61
CA LEU A 244 -8.65 -0.58 19.02
C LEU A 244 -9.86 -0.25 18.14
N HIS A 245 -10.37 -1.19 17.36
CA HIS A 245 -11.57 -1.01 16.55
C HIS A 245 -12.82 -0.82 17.43
N TRP A 246 -12.96 -1.61 18.50
CA TRP A 246 -14.01 -1.41 19.50
C TRP A 246 -13.96 0.01 20.08
N ALA A 247 -12.76 0.49 20.45
CA ALA A 247 -12.60 1.84 20.99
C ALA A 247 -12.93 2.93 19.95
N ILE A 248 -12.63 2.72 18.68
CA ILE A 248 -13.03 3.64 17.58
C ILE A 248 -14.56 3.62 17.43
N GLN A 249 -15.16 2.44 17.39
CA GLN A 249 -16.61 2.25 17.23
C GLN A 249 -17.41 2.91 18.37
N HIS A 250 -16.90 2.82 19.61
CA HIS A 250 -17.52 3.42 20.80
C HIS A 250 -17.01 4.83 21.14
N HIS A 251 -16.29 5.47 20.20
CA HIS A 251 -15.82 6.86 20.32
C HIS A 251 -14.93 7.12 21.54
N CYS A 252 -14.16 6.14 22.00
CA CYS A 252 -13.30 6.21 23.18
C CYS A 252 -12.00 7.00 22.91
N ALA A 253 -12.12 8.29 22.53
CA ALA A 253 -10.99 9.12 22.10
C ALA A 253 -9.87 9.23 23.13
N LEU A 254 -10.20 9.33 24.43
CA LEU A 254 -9.21 9.40 25.51
C LEU A 254 -8.40 8.10 25.62
N PHE A 255 -9.06 6.95 25.54
CA PHE A 255 -8.38 5.65 25.51
C PHE A 255 -7.43 5.53 24.33
N LEU A 256 -7.89 5.89 23.11
CA LEU A 256 -7.08 5.85 21.90
C LEU A 256 -5.88 6.80 21.98
N TYR A 257 -6.09 8.01 22.50
CA TYR A 257 -5.00 8.95 22.73
C TYR A 257 -3.93 8.37 23.65
N GLY A 258 -4.31 7.80 24.81
CA GLY A 258 -3.37 7.16 25.73
C GLY A 258 -2.66 5.95 25.12
N ALA A 259 -3.40 5.08 24.42
CA ALA A 259 -2.86 3.88 23.80
C ALA A 259 -1.80 4.16 22.71
N PHE A 260 -1.91 5.29 21.99
CA PHE A 260 -0.93 5.66 20.95
C PHE A 260 0.17 6.60 21.42
N ARG A 261 -0.01 7.30 22.54
CA ARG A 261 1.01 8.20 23.08
C ARG A 261 2.05 7.48 23.96
N LEU A 262 1.70 6.33 24.52
CA LEU A 262 2.58 5.53 25.39
C LEU A 262 3.43 4.50 24.61
N ARG A 263 3.37 4.51 23.27
CA ARG A 263 4.21 3.71 22.37
C ARG A 263 5.30 4.57 21.77
#